data_e97f103aa7b1eff76e82e47c1880721c
#
_entry.id   e97f103aa7b1eff76e82e47c1880721c
#
_cell.length_a   1.000
_cell.length_b   1.000
_cell.length_c   1.000
_cell.angle_alpha   90.00
_cell.angle_beta   90.00
_cell.angle_gamma   90.00
#
_symmetry.space_group_name_H-M   'P 1'
#
loop_
_entity.id
_entity.type
_entity.pdbx_description
1 polymer ?
#
loop_
_entity_poly.entity_id
_entity_poly.type
_entity_poly.pdbx_seq_one_letter_code
_entity_poly.pdbx_strand_id
1 'polypeptide(L)'
;SVYVKSPKPEDNRYTQYVFRYARRDYVELDYTSEHDSNLNLYRICRAYGKERVDDSTANQPQFINMYDGEPLLNTGALELAILEKGQRDFIGTFYGDENSTSFSLKVDGKEIPLDQAGVYSGGVIEFEHISVLNRCDTPTDKVADYIRNYRITNENGVELDHKLTWCVNDFEPDRAYMAMLPAMRVNSDNTIRFGDYIDFADSANTIVHSYDTSEYGPGIAGPSLAKIDLSGIPMPINVYSRNADKTIIYKITYKPIDGIKEPKAQLVIRGSSANDNKIYFNSNQGMTVSEGETWHMNTTYNIYLSQNKN
;
A
#
# COMPACT_ATOMS: atom_id res chain seq x y z
N SER A 1 12.21 -13.88 10.64
CA SER A 1 11.41 -14.62 9.65
C SER A 1 10.16 -13.86 9.31
N VAL A 2 9.70 -14.02 8.09
CA VAL A 2 8.38 -13.58 7.64
C VAL A 2 7.42 -14.76 7.69
N TYR A 3 6.14 -14.48 7.87
CA TYR A 3 5.10 -15.49 7.97
C TYR A 3 3.97 -15.15 7.00
N VAL A 4 3.38 -16.18 6.43
CA VAL A 4 2.15 -16.05 5.67
C VAL A 4 1.14 -17.08 6.14
N LYS A 5 -0.08 -16.63 6.34
CA LYS A 5 -1.25 -17.50 6.56
C LYS A 5 -2.06 -17.49 5.28
N SER A 6 -2.20 -18.68 4.69
CA SER A 6 -3.06 -18.93 3.53
C SER A 6 -4.33 -19.60 4.03
N PRO A 7 -5.49 -18.97 3.92
CA PRO A 7 -6.75 -19.58 4.31
C PRO A 7 -7.25 -20.52 3.20
N LYS A 8 -8.01 -21.53 3.59
CA LYS A 8 -8.86 -22.25 2.64
C LYS A 8 -9.99 -21.29 2.22
N PRO A 9 -10.26 -21.13 0.93
CA PRO A 9 -11.41 -20.35 0.48
C PRO A 9 -12.71 -21.03 0.96
N GLU A 10 -13.28 -20.54 2.05
CA GLU A 10 -14.54 -21.06 2.59
C GLU A 10 -15.73 -20.25 2.09
N ASP A 11 -15.50 -19.02 1.68
CA ASP A 11 -16.51 -18.13 1.14
C ASP A 11 -16.02 -17.57 -0.20
N ASN A 12 -16.87 -17.59 -1.20
CA ASN A 12 -16.59 -17.03 -2.52
C ASN A 12 -16.39 -15.51 -2.53
N ARG A 13 -16.56 -14.83 -1.38
CA ARG A 13 -16.42 -13.38 -1.26
C ARG A 13 -15.05 -12.92 -0.84
N TYR A 14 -14.40 -13.63 0.10
CA TYR A 14 -13.15 -13.16 0.69
C TYR A 14 -12.15 -14.29 0.86
N THR A 15 -11.01 -14.16 0.22
CA THR A 15 -9.83 -14.95 0.54
C THR A 15 -8.81 -14.03 1.19
N GLN A 16 -8.50 -14.24 2.44
CA GLN A 16 -7.60 -13.41 3.20
C GLN A 16 -6.25 -14.09 3.37
N TYR A 17 -5.21 -13.42 2.90
CA TYR A 17 -3.83 -13.77 3.22
C TYR A 17 -3.32 -12.79 4.28
N VAL A 18 -2.64 -13.32 5.28
CA VAL A 18 -2.05 -12.51 6.34
C VAL A 18 -0.55 -12.62 6.24
N PHE A 19 0.12 -11.51 5.99
CA PHE A 19 1.57 -11.42 5.92
C PHE A 19 2.11 -10.74 7.17
N ARG A 20 3.14 -11.31 7.78
CA ARG A 20 3.81 -10.74 8.94
C ARG A 20 5.30 -10.60 8.69
N TYR A 21 5.84 -9.44 9.02
CA TYR A 21 7.27 -9.18 8.93
C TYR A 21 7.73 -8.32 10.12
N ALA A 22 8.94 -8.35 10.42
CA ALA A 22 9.77 -7.73 11.43
C ALA A 22 10.27 -8.75 12.46
N ARG A 23 11.08 -8.32 13.42
CA ARG A 23 11.78 -9.25 14.32
C ARG A 23 10.95 -9.67 15.52
N ARG A 24 10.69 -8.73 16.42
CA ARG A 24 10.05 -9.00 17.72
C ARG A 24 8.62 -8.49 17.73
N ASP A 25 8.47 -7.26 17.27
CA ASP A 25 7.17 -6.67 17.05
C ASP A 25 6.87 -6.78 15.56
N TYR A 26 5.72 -7.34 15.21
CA TYR A 26 5.37 -7.64 13.82
C TYR A 26 4.42 -6.60 13.25
N VAL A 27 4.60 -6.30 11.98
CA VAL A 27 3.56 -5.68 11.17
C VAL A 27 2.81 -6.78 10.46
N GLU A 28 1.51 -6.85 10.69
CA GLU A 28 0.60 -7.75 10.01
C GLU A 28 -0.12 -7.00 8.89
N LEU A 29 -0.04 -7.54 7.69
CA LEU A 29 -0.74 -7.04 6.53
C LEU A 29 -1.86 -8.00 6.18
N ASP A 30 -3.08 -7.49 6.09
CA ASP A 30 -4.21 -8.21 5.52
C ASP A 30 -4.24 -7.98 4.01
N TYR A 31 -3.97 -9.03 3.26
CA TYR A 31 -4.08 -9.05 1.82
C TYR A 31 -5.32 -9.86 1.43
N THR A 32 -6.33 -9.16 0.99
CA THR A 32 -7.66 -9.75 0.80
C THR A 32 -8.08 -9.67 -0.66
N SER A 33 -8.62 -10.77 -1.18
CA SER A 33 -9.43 -10.72 -2.39
C SER A 33 -10.85 -10.29 -2.02
N GLU A 34 -11.35 -9.26 -2.64
CA GLU A 34 -12.77 -8.94 -2.61
C GLU A 34 -13.40 -9.46 -3.90
N HIS A 35 -14.22 -10.49 -3.77
CA HIS A 35 -15.12 -10.95 -4.83
C HIS A 35 -16.46 -10.24 -4.68
N ASP A 36 -16.47 -8.93 -4.69
CA ASP A 36 -17.70 -8.25 -5.04
C ASP A 36 -17.91 -8.37 -6.56
N SER A 37 -19.14 -8.27 -7.02
CA SER A 37 -19.53 -8.43 -8.43
C SER A 37 -18.70 -7.56 -9.41
N ASN A 38 -17.96 -6.59 -8.89
CA ASN A 38 -17.12 -5.65 -9.63
C ASN A 38 -15.62 -5.75 -9.32
N LEU A 39 -15.19 -6.54 -8.33
CA LEU A 39 -13.79 -6.55 -7.85
C LEU A 39 -13.28 -8.00 -7.74
N ASN A 40 -12.90 -8.57 -8.87
CA ASN A 40 -12.11 -9.81 -8.87
C ASN A 40 -10.62 -9.45 -8.74
N LEU A 41 -10.22 -9.01 -7.55
CA LEU A 41 -8.93 -8.39 -7.33
C LEU A 41 -8.41 -8.65 -5.92
N TYR A 42 -7.08 -8.73 -5.78
CA TYR A 42 -6.40 -8.76 -4.48
C TYR A 42 -5.85 -7.38 -4.11
N ARG A 43 -6.01 -6.98 -2.86
CA ARG A 43 -5.48 -5.73 -2.34
C ARG A 43 -5.02 -5.83 -0.89
N ILE A 44 -4.12 -4.95 -0.47
CA ILE A 44 -3.80 -4.77 0.93
C ILE A 44 -4.93 -3.97 1.58
N CYS A 45 -5.70 -4.63 2.44
CA CYS A 45 -6.82 -3.99 3.11
C CYS A 45 -6.41 -3.22 4.35
N ARG A 46 -5.48 -3.75 5.13
CA ARG A 46 -5.08 -3.16 6.40
C ARG A 46 -3.67 -3.59 6.80
N ALA A 47 -3.07 -2.82 7.71
CA ALA A 47 -1.86 -3.21 8.42
C ALA A 47 -2.07 -3.02 9.92
N TYR A 48 -1.54 -3.94 10.72
CA TYR A 48 -1.64 -3.93 12.19
C TYR A 48 -0.28 -4.10 12.83
N GLY A 49 -0.08 -3.47 13.99
CA GLY A 49 1.03 -3.78 14.87
C GLY A 49 0.68 -5.01 15.72
N LYS A 50 1.60 -5.95 15.78
CA LYS A 50 1.47 -7.18 16.58
C LYS A 50 2.71 -7.37 17.46
N GLU A 51 2.51 -7.80 18.69
CA GLU A 51 3.58 -8.21 19.59
C GLU A 51 3.56 -9.73 19.72
N ARG A 52 4.73 -10.35 19.55
CA ARG A 52 4.90 -11.77 19.76
C ARG A 52 5.02 -12.06 21.26
N VAL A 53 4.17 -12.94 21.79
CA VAL A 53 4.08 -13.26 23.21
C VAL A 53 4.72 -14.61 23.59
N ASP A 54 5.13 -15.40 22.60
CA ASP A 54 5.81 -16.66 22.81
C ASP A 54 7.26 -16.62 22.33
N ASP A 55 8.17 -17.25 23.08
CA ASP A 55 9.55 -17.45 22.67
C ASP A 55 9.74 -18.75 21.86
N SER A 56 8.63 -19.41 21.52
CA SER A 56 8.69 -20.69 20.84
C SER A 56 9.16 -20.52 19.39
N THR A 57 9.93 -21.50 18.90
CA THR A 57 10.24 -21.66 17.49
C THR A 57 9.06 -22.30 16.71
N ALA A 58 7.88 -22.29 17.31
CA ALA A 58 6.69 -22.93 16.77
C ALA A 58 6.34 -22.36 15.38
N ASN A 59 5.85 -23.24 14.51
CA ASN A 59 5.38 -22.86 13.17
C ASN A 59 4.16 -21.91 13.20
N GLN A 60 3.58 -21.72 14.36
CA GLN A 60 2.44 -20.82 14.59
C GLN A 60 2.70 -19.97 15.84
N PRO A 61 3.50 -18.91 15.74
CA PRO A 61 3.74 -18.01 16.83
C PRO A 61 2.46 -17.30 17.29
N GLN A 62 2.35 -17.08 18.60
CA GLN A 62 1.24 -16.35 19.18
C GLN A 62 1.51 -14.86 19.21
N PHE A 63 0.52 -14.07 18.85
CA PHE A 63 0.59 -12.62 18.79
C PHE A 63 -0.58 -11.98 19.52
N ILE A 64 -0.34 -10.84 20.14
CA ILE A 64 -1.36 -9.94 20.65
C ILE A 64 -1.40 -8.65 19.82
N ASN A 65 -2.56 -8.02 19.78
CA ASN A 65 -2.70 -6.72 19.13
C ASN A 65 -1.98 -5.65 19.93
N MET A 66 -1.28 -4.78 19.20
CA MET A 66 -0.82 -3.49 19.72
C MET A 66 -1.90 -2.43 19.46
N TYR A 67 -1.81 -1.31 20.14
CA TYR A 67 -2.70 -0.17 19.92
C TYR A 67 -4.19 -0.52 19.99
N ASP A 68 -4.57 -1.40 20.90
CA ASP A 68 -5.96 -1.88 21.09
C ASP A 68 -6.60 -2.47 19.82
N GLY A 69 -5.77 -2.95 18.89
CA GLY A 69 -6.21 -3.52 17.62
C GLY A 69 -6.55 -2.49 16.55
N GLU A 70 -6.23 -1.23 16.75
CA GLU A 70 -6.38 -0.20 15.73
C GLU A 70 -5.43 -0.44 14.55
N PRO A 71 -5.89 -0.27 13.31
CA PRO A 71 -5.04 -0.45 12.14
C PRO A 71 -4.02 0.68 12.00
N LEU A 72 -2.84 0.35 11.48
CA LEU A 72 -1.79 1.32 11.13
C LEU A 72 -2.03 2.00 9.79
N LEU A 73 -2.68 1.29 8.86
CA LEU A 73 -3.08 1.78 7.55
C LEU A 73 -4.58 1.63 7.38
N ASN A 74 -5.19 2.61 6.76
CA ASN A 74 -6.54 2.47 6.24
C ASN A 74 -6.53 1.64 4.95
N THR A 75 -7.71 1.24 4.47
CA THR A 75 -7.85 0.55 3.18
C THR A 75 -7.29 1.42 2.03
N GLY A 76 -6.73 0.80 1.02
CA GLY A 76 -6.19 1.48 -0.14
C GLY A 76 -4.68 1.67 -0.12
N ALA A 77 -3.95 0.90 0.69
CA ALA A 77 -2.49 0.90 0.68
C ALA A 77 -1.95 0.27 -0.60
N LEU A 78 -1.01 0.93 -1.25
CA LEU A 78 -0.40 0.51 -2.53
C LEU A 78 -1.40 0.36 -3.69
N GLU A 79 -2.56 0.96 -3.61
CA GLU A 79 -3.57 0.87 -4.66
C GLU A 79 -3.21 1.74 -5.86
N LEU A 80 -3.57 1.21 -7.04
CA LEU A 80 -3.63 1.94 -8.29
C LEU A 80 -5.01 2.58 -8.45
N ALA A 81 -5.04 3.84 -8.85
CA ALA A 81 -6.27 4.51 -9.24
C ALA A 81 -5.99 5.54 -10.35
N ILE A 82 -6.60 5.36 -11.51
CA ILE A 82 -6.41 6.23 -12.66
C ILE A 82 -7.75 6.78 -13.11
N LEU A 83 -7.87 8.11 -13.19
CA LEU A 83 -9.03 8.79 -13.74
C LEU A 83 -8.71 9.24 -15.16
N GLU A 84 -9.46 8.71 -16.12
CA GLU A 84 -9.40 9.18 -17.50
C GLU A 84 -10.14 10.52 -17.65
N LYS A 85 -9.60 11.42 -18.41
CA LYS A 85 -10.22 12.71 -18.71
C LYS A 85 -11.62 12.53 -19.30
N GLY A 86 -12.59 13.20 -18.71
CA GLY A 86 -13.99 13.14 -19.13
C GLY A 86 -14.77 11.94 -18.57
N GLN A 87 -14.12 11.02 -17.86
CA GLN A 87 -14.80 9.93 -17.15
C GLN A 87 -15.27 10.38 -15.76
N ARG A 88 -16.29 9.69 -15.26
CA ARG A 88 -16.91 10.00 -13.98
C ARG A 88 -16.17 9.43 -12.78
N ASP A 89 -15.43 8.33 -12.96
CA ASP A 89 -14.80 7.60 -11.89
C ASP A 89 -13.43 7.03 -12.28
N PHE A 90 -12.66 6.66 -11.28
CA PHE A 90 -11.37 6.02 -11.43
C PHE A 90 -11.53 4.56 -11.88
N ILE A 91 -10.50 4.06 -12.54
CA ILE A 91 -10.27 2.63 -12.77
C ILE A 91 -9.13 2.15 -11.88
N GLY A 92 -9.12 0.86 -11.59
CA GLY A 92 -8.07 0.18 -10.83
C GLY A 92 -8.41 -0.05 -9.36
N THR A 93 -7.96 -1.15 -8.85
CA THR A 93 -8.07 -1.64 -7.48
C THR A 93 -9.47 -1.43 -6.87
N PHE A 94 -9.61 -0.54 -5.90
CA PHE A 94 -10.86 -0.31 -5.18
C PHE A 94 -12.02 0.17 -6.07
N TYR A 95 -11.71 0.91 -7.11
CA TYR A 95 -12.73 1.53 -7.98
C TYR A 95 -13.32 0.57 -9.00
N GLY A 96 -12.73 -0.62 -9.18
CA GLY A 96 -13.15 -1.59 -10.16
C GLY A 96 -12.50 -1.39 -11.52
N ASP A 97 -13.10 -2.01 -12.55
CA ASP A 97 -12.57 -2.06 -13.93
C ASP A 97 -11.15 -2.66 -14.00
N GLU A 98 -10.77 -3.41 -13.01
CA GLU A 98 -9.56 -4.22 -12.96
C GLU A 98 -9.91 -5.67 -12.66
N ASN A 99 -9.45 -6.60 -13.50
CA ASN A 99 -9.71 -8.03 -13.37
C ASN A 99 -8.41 -8.80 -13.20
N SER A 100 -8.30 -9.56 -12.10
CA SER A 100 -7.18 -10.47 -11.88
C SER A 100 -7.20 -11.61 -12.90
N THR A 101 -6.05 -11.84 -13.52
CA THR A 101 -5.85 -12.96 -14.45
C THR A 101 -4.95 -14.05 -13.88
N SER A 102 -4.05 -13.69 -12.96
CA SER A 102 -3.13 -14.60 -12.31
C SER A 102 -2.70 -14.09 -10.94
N PHE A 103 -2.53 -15.00 -10.01
CA PHE A 103 -1.99 -14.76 -8.70
C PHE A 103 -1.14 -15.94 -8.26
N SER A 104 0.09 -15.70 -7.80
CA SER A 104 0.96 -16.73 -7.24
C SER A 104 1.65 -16.24 -5.98
N LEU A 105 1.85 -17.15 -5.04
CA LEU A 105 2.43 -16.89 -3.74
C LEU A 105 3.57 -17.88 -3.47
N LYS A 106 4.73 -17.38 -3.02
CA LYS A 106 5.89 -18.19 -2.68
C LYS A 106 6.48 -17.78 -1.35
N VAL A 107 7.02 -18.75 -0.62
CA VAL A 107 7.86 -18.54 0.54
C VAL A 107 9.21 -19.22 0.29
N ASP A 108 10.30 -18.46 0.34
CA ASP A 108 11.65 -18.92 0.02
C ASP A 108 11.69 -19.68 -1.34
N GLY A 109 11.01 -19.12 -2.34
CA GLY A 109 10.95 -19.67 -3.68
C GLY A 109 10.04 -20.89 -3.87
N LYS A 110 9.43 -21.43 -2.81
CA LYS A 110 8.47 -22.54 -2.90
C LYS A 110 7.06 -22.01 -3.02
N GLU A 111 6.31 -22.52 -3.98
CA GLU A 111 4.89 -22.19 -4.15
C GLU A 111 4.07 -22.63 -2.93
N ILE A 112 3.16 -21.76 -2.55
CA ILE A 112 2.18 -21.99 -1.49
C ILE A 112 0.85 -22.37 -2.16
N PRO A 113 0.23 -23.49 -1.75
CA PRO A 113 -1.08 -23.88 -2.25
C PRO A 113 -2.12 -22.80 -1.90
N LEU A 114 -2.85 -22.31 -2.91
CA LEU A 114 -3.89 -21.30 -2.74
C LEU A 114 -5.25 -21.90 -2.34
N ASP A 115 -5.41 -23.21 -2.50
CA ASP A 115 -6.62 -23.98 -2.19
C ASP A 115 -6.60 -24.67 -0.83
N GLN A 116 -5.53 -24.49 -0.05
CA GLN A 116 -5.33 -25.13 1.24
C GLN A 116 -5.00 -24.10 2.32
N ALA A 117 -5.65 -24.24 3.46
CA ALA A 117 -5.24 -23.47 4.64
C ALA A 117 -3.88 -23.93 5.14
N GLY A 118 -3.04 -22.98 5.54
CA GLY A 118 -1.74 -23.26 6.08
C GLY A 118 -1.04 -22.02 6.63
N VAL A 119 -0.01 -22.26 7.44
CA VAL A 119 0.89 -21.21 7.93
C VAL A 119 2.30 -21.56 7.48
N TYR A 120 2.94 -20.63 6.83
CA TYR A 120 4.27 -20.81 6.24
C TYR A 120 5.21 -19.73 6.77
N SER A 121 6.46 -20.06 6.98
CA SER A 121 7.47 -19.13 7.45
C SER A 121 8.77 -19.28 6.65
N GLY A 122 9.48 -18.18 6.49
CA GLY A 122 10.74 -18.15 5.77
C GLY A 122 11.45 -16.81 5.89
N GLY A 123 12.44 -16.60 5.05
CA GLY A 123 13.15 -15.33 4.93
C GLY A 123 12.44 -14.34 4.02
N VAL A 124 11.74 -14.82 3.00
CA VAL A 124 11.15 -14.02 1.93
C VAL A 124 9.78 -14.55 1.57
N ILE A 125 8.80 -13.64 1.50
CA ILE A 125 7.51 -13.87 0.83
C ILE A 125 7.57 -13.15 -0.51
N GLU A 126 7.17 -13.83 -1.57
CA GLU A 126 7.03 -13.25 -2.91
C GLU A 126 5.64 -13.57 -3.43
N PHE A 127 4.94 -12.57 -3.97
CA PHE A 127 3.74 -12.83 -4.71
C PHE A 127 3.61 -11.95 -5.95
N GLU A 128 3.11 -12.58 -6.99
CA GLU A 128 2.84 -11.94 -8.26
C GLU A 128 1.34 -11.83 -8.45
N HIS A 129 0.89 -10.66 -8.87
CA HIS A 129 -0.49 -10.40 -9.19
C HIS A 129 -0.56 -9.75 -10.57
N ILE A 130 -1.16 -10.45 -11.52
CA ILE A 130 -1.36 -9.99 -12.89
C ILE A 130 -2.83 -9.69 -13.10
N SER A 131 -3.11 -8.53 -13.66
CA SER A 131 -4.46 -8.07 -13.95
C SER A 131 -4.56 -7.33 -15.28
N VAL A 132 -5.79 -7.09 -15.70
CA VAL A 132 -6.16 -6.30 -16.86
C VAL A 132 -6.98 -5.10 -16.39
N LEU A 133 -6.65 -3.90 -16.88
CA LEU A 133 -7.45 -2.71 -16.69
C LEU A 133 -8.37 -2.52 -17.89
N ASN A 134 -9.63 -2.20 -17.61
CA ASN A 134 -10.63 -1.81 -18.60
C ASN A 134 -11.00 -0.34 -18.42
N ARG A 135 -11.52 0.27 -19.47
CA ARG A 135 -12.05 1.63 -19.41
C ARG A 135 -13.24 1.70 -18.47
N CYS A 136 -13.40 2.81 -17.77
CA CYS A 136 -14.46 3.01 -16.77
C CYS A 136 -15.83 2.55 -17.29
N ASP A 137 -16.48 1.66 -16.51
CA ASP A 137 -17.78 1.06 -16.81
C ASP A 137 -17.88 0.32 -18.17
N THR A 138 -16.74 -0.05 -18.74
CA THR A 138 -16.70 -0.73 -20.04
C THR A 138 -15.86 -2.01 -19.94
N PRO A 139 -16.41 -3.11 -19.41
CA PRO A 139 -15.66 -4.31 -19.04
C PRO A 139 -15.02 -5.07 -20.19
N THR A 140 -15.33 -4.70 -21.44
CA THR A 140 -14.75 -5.29 -22.66
C THR A 140 -13.74 -4.38 -23.37
N ASP A 141 -13.52 -3.17 -22.86
CA ASP A 141 -12.58 -2.19 -23.43
C ASP A 141 -11.29 -2.18 -22.63
N LYS A 142 -10.43 -3.14 -22.92
CA LYS A 142 -9.11 -3.26 -22.29
C LYS A 142 -8.23 -2.06 -22.65
N VAL A 143 -7.68 -1.39 -21.65
CA VAL A 143 -6.77 -0.24 -21.82
C VAL A 143 -5.33 -0.56 -21.44
N ALA A 144 -5.09 -1.47 -20.49
CA ALA A 144 -3.74 -1.83 -20.07
C ALA A 144 -3.65 -3.22 -19.45
N ASP A 145 -2.44 -3.79 -19.50
CA ASP A 145 -2.02 -4.91 -18.66
C ASP A 145 -1.29 -4.37 -17.44
N TYR A 146 -1.48 -5.00 -16.27
CA TYR A 146 -0.86 -4.58 -15.04
C TYR A 146 -0.24 -5.77 -14.29
N ILE A 147 1.05 -5.66 -13.95
CA ILE A 147 1.79 -6.67 -13.20
C ILE A 147 2.30 -6.04 -11.91
N ARG A 148 2.03 -6.70 -10.78
CA ARG A 148 2.55 -6.37 -9.46
C ARG A 148 3.38 -7.52 -8.95
N ASN A 149 4.64 -7.24 -8.62
CA ASN A 149 5.55 -8.19 -7.98
C ASN A 149 5.87 -7.65 -6.58
N TYR A 150 5.39 -8.35 -5.56
CA TYR A 150 5.65 -8.01 -4.17
C TYR A 150 6.74 -8.91 -3.60
N ARG A 151 7.61 -8.31 -2.82
CA ARG A 151 8.60 -9.00 -2.03
C ARG A 151 8.55 -8.48 -0.59
N ILE A 152 8.36 -9.38 0.38
CA ILE A 152 8.23 -9.03 1.79
C ILE A 152 9.36 -9.69 2.57
N THR A 153 10.14 -8.88 3.27
CA THR A 153 11.23 -9.31 4.15
C THR A 153 11.17 -8.57 5.47
N ASN A 154 11.81 -9.10 6.50
CA ASN A 154 11.93 -8.38 7.77
C ASN A 154 12.75 -7.10 7.66
N GLU A 155 13.70 -7.07 6.75
CA GLU A 155 14.64 -5.96 6.60
C GLU A 155 14.01 -4.77 5.87
N ASN A 156 13.33 -5.05 4.76
CA ASN A 156 12.86 -4.01 3.85
C ASN A 156 11.33 -3.77 3.95
N GLY A 157 10.61 -4.62 4.69
CA GLY A 157 9.15 -4.58 4.68
C GLY A 157 8.59 -5.02 3.35
N VAL A 158 7.72 -4.25 2.75
CA VAL A 158 7.06 -4.54 1.48
C VAL A 158 7.74 -3.78 0.35
N GLU A 159 8.28 -4.50 -0.60
CA GLU A 159 8.80 -3.96 -1.86
C GLU A 159 7.80 -4.32 -2.97
N LEU A 160 7.28 -3.33 -3.66
CA LEU A 160 6.37 -3.49 -4.80
C LEU A 160 7.04 -3.01 -6.07
N ASP A 161 7.36 -3.93 -6.96
CA ASP A 161 7.73 -3.64 -8.34
C ASP A 161 6.49 -3.82 -9.22
N HIS A 162 6.06 -2.76 -9.90
CA HIS A 162 4.83 -2.80 -10.67
C HIS A 162 4.92 -2.05 -11.99
N LYS A 163 4.24 -2.60 -13.00
CA LYS A 163 4.31 -2.11 -14.37
C LYS A 163 2.95 -2.18 -15.06
N LEU A 164 2.55 -1.04 -15.63
CA LEU A 164 1.48 -0.95 -16.61
C LEU A 164 2.05 -1.01 -18.02
N THR A 165 1.38 -1.72 -18.91
CA THR A 165 1.63 -1.69 -20.35
C THR A 165 0.35 -1.31 -21.06
N TRP A 166 0.32 -0.12 -21.66
CA TRP A 166 -0.85 0.42 -22.33
C TRP A 166 -1.12 -0.29 -23.65
N CYS A 167 -2.41 -0.51 -23.94
CA CYS A 167 -2.88 -1.21 -25.14
C CYS A 167 -3.65 -0.29 -26.09
N VAL A 168 -3.70 1.00 -25.79
CA VAL A 168 -4.50 2.03 -26.52
C VAL A 168 -3.67 3.28 -26.76
N ASN A 169 -4.14 4.16 -27.66
CA ASN A 169 -3.49 5.43 -28.02
C ASN A 169 -4.32 6.66 -27.60
N ASP A 170 -5.46 6.46 -26.99
CA ASP A 170 -6.46 7.51 -26.78
C ASP A 170 -6.83 7.74 -25.30
N PHE A 171 -6.08 7.15 -24.38
CA PHE A 171 -6.31 7.32 -22.95
C PHE A 171 -5.49 8.51 -22.43
N GLU A 172 -6.16 9.57 -21.95
CA GLU A 172 -5.52 10.72 -21.31
C GLU A 172 -5.85 10.69 -19.81
N PRO A 173 -4.86 10.48 -18.92
CA PRO A 173 -5.11 10.52 -17.48
C PRO A 173 -5.31 11.96 -16.99
N ASP A 174 -6.45 12.22 -16.36
CA ASP A 174 -6.67 13.44 -15.58
C ASP A 174 -5.93 13.34 -14.24
N ARG A 175 -5.89 12.14 -13.66
CA ARG A 175 -5.09 11.78 -12.48
C ARG A 175 -4.64 10.34 -12.61
N ALA A 176 -3.41 10.08 -12.20
CA ALA A 176 -2.86 8.74 -12.17
C ALA A 176 -2.12 8.51 -10.85
N TYR A 177 -2.79 7.90 -9.91
CA TYR A 177 -2.22 7.50 -8.63
C TYR A 177 -1.68 6.08 -8.77
N MET A 178 -0.36 5.97 -9.00
CA MET A 178 0.31 4.68 -9.15
C MET A 178 0.47 3.93 -7.82
N ALA A 179 0.52 4.67 -6.72
CA ALA A 179 0.50 4.16 -5.36
C ALA A 179 -0.08 5.20 -4.40
N MET A 180 -0.52 4.74 -3.24
CA MET A 180 -1.06 5.58 -2.17
C MET A 180 -0.61 5.05 -0.82
N LEU A 181 -0.38 5.95 0.14
CA LEU A 181 -0.17 5.62 1.54
C LEU A 181 -1.28 6.24 2.40
N PRO A 182 -2.26 5.48 2.86
CA PRO A 182 -3.28 5.95 3.79
C PRO A 182 -2.85 5.69 5.24
N ALA A 183 -1.85 6.41 5.73
CA ALA A 183 -1.33 6.24 7.09
C ALA A 183 -2.34 6.74 8.12
N MET A 184 -2.78 5.87 9.03
CA MET A 184 -3.67 6.26 10.11
C MET A 184 -3.01 7.35 10.94
N ARG A 185 -3.78 8.40 11.24
CA ARG A 185 -3.32 9.58 11.97
C ARG A 185 -3.72 9.51 13.43
N VAL A 186 -4.94 9.11 13.69
CA VAL A 186 -5.53 9.08 15.03
C VAL A 186 -6.68 8.08 15.07
N ASN A 187 -6.90 7.45 16.22
CA ASN A 187 -8.08 6.63 16.45
C ASN A 187 -9.33 7.48 16.75
N SER A 188 -10.50 6.85 16.82
CA SER A 188 -11.79 7.54 16.91
C SER A 188 -11.99 8.35 18.20
N ASP A 189 -11.36 7.95 19.31
CA ASP A 189 -11.48 8.61 20.62
C ASP A 189 -10.32 9.55 20.97
N ASN A 190 -9.40 9.74 20.02
CA ASN A 190 -8.21 10.60 20.15
C ASN A 190 -7.22 10.16 21.25
N THR A 191 -7.24 8.90 21.64
CA THR A 191 -6.30 8.37 22.65
C THR A 191 -5.01 7.85 22.06
N ILE A 192 -5.03 7.44 20.79
CA ILE A 192 -3.88 6.89 20.08
C ILE A 192 -3.60 7.70 18.83
N ARG A 193 -2.38 8.18 18.69
CA ARG A 193 -1.91 8.88 17.50
C ARG A 193 -0.79 8.07 16.84
N PHE A 194 -0.87 7.94 15.51
CA PHE A 194 -0.01 7.03 14.75
C PHE A 194 0.94 7.76 13.81
N GLY A 195 0.43 8.65 12.96
CA GLY A 195 1.16 9.24 11.86
C GLY A 195 0.84 10.73 11.68
N ASP A 196 1.09 11.55 12.71
CA ASP A 196 0.82 12.99 12.70
C ASP A 196 1.86 13.80 11.95
N TYR A 197 3.10 13.30 11.91
CA TYR A 197 4.25 14.01 11.36
C TYR A 197 4.70 13.34 10.07
N ILE A 198 4.92 14.14 9.03
CA ILE A 198 5.33 13.65 7.71
C ILE A 198 6.57 14.44 7.28
N ASP A 199 7.68 13.74 7.15
CA ASP A 199 8.94 14.31 6.67
C ASP A 199 9.30 13.73 5.31
N PHE A 200 9.65 14.61 4.38
CA PHE A 200 10.24 14.26 3.10
C PHE A 200 11.74 14.54 3.19
N ALA A 201 12.54 13.53 2.88
CA ALA A 201 13.99 13.64 2.93
C ALA A 201 14.61 13.54 1.54
N ASP A 202 15.78 14.13 1.35
CA ASP A 202 16.60 13.95 0.16
C ASP A 202 17.41 12.64 0.21
N SER A 203 18.21 12.38 -0.81
CA SER A 203 19.05 11.19 -0.91
C SER A 203 20.13 11.08 0.19
N ALA A 204 20.44 12.19 0.86
CA ALA A 204 21.35 12.23 2.01
C ALA A 204 20.63 12.08 3.37
N ASN A 205 19.31 11.77 3.34
CA ASN A 205 18.42 11.74 4.50
C ASN A 205 18.27 13.09 5.23
N THR A 206 18.51 14.20 4.53
CA THR A 206 18.22 15.53 5.06
C THR A 206 16.75 15.84 4.83
N ILE A 207 16.04 16.26 5.89
CA ILE A 207 14.63 16.63 5.78
C ILE A 207 14.52 17.93 4.99
N VAL A 208 13.78 17.89 3.89
CA VAL A 208 13.56 19.04 2.99
C VAL A 208 12.15 19.63 3.11
N HIS A 209 11.18 18.81 3.52
CA HIS A 209 9.82 19.25 3.83
C HIS A 209 9.31 18.52 5.07
N SER A 210 8.61 19.23 5.94
CA SER A 210 8.03 18.65 7.16
C SER A 210 6.63 19.20 7.38
N TYR A 211 5.71 18.33 7.76
CA TYR A 211 4.31 18.66 8.02
C TYR A 211 3.87 18.10 9.37
N ASP A 212 3.19 18.94 10.13
CA ASP A 212 2.57 18.61 11.41
C ASP A 212 1.05 18.62 11.26
N THR A 213 0.40 17.50 11.49
CA THR A 213 -1.06 17.36 11.42
C THR A 213 -1.67 17.03 12.78
N SER A 214 -0.90 17.19 13.86
CA SER A 214 -1.34 16.85 15.23
C SER A 214 -2.50 17.69 15.74
N GLU A 215 -2.74 18.86 15.17
CA GLU A 215 -3.88 19.72 15.50
C GLU A 215 -5.23 19.19 15.04
N TYR A 216 -5.23 18.26 14.03
CA TYR A 216 -6.46 17.72 13.48
C TYR A 216 -6.90 16.50 14.28
N GLY A 217 -8.02 16.62 14.99
CA GLY A 217 -8.65 15.53 15.73
C GLY A 217 -9.35 14.50 14.84
N PRO A 218 -9.96 13.46 15.46
CA PRO A 218 -10.79 12.50 14.76
C PRO A 218 -11.96 13.18 14.04
N GLY A 219 -12.31 12.69 12.87
CA GLY A 219 -13.41 13.23 12.07
C GLY A 219 -13.12 14.56 11.37
N ILE A 220 -11.98 15.19 11.62
CA ILE A 220 -11.64 16.50 11.06
C ILE A 220 -10.80 16.31 9.80
N ALA A 221 -11.32 16.79 8.67
CA ALA A 221 -10.56 16.89 7.43
C ALA A 221 -9.76 18.20 7.43
N GLY A 222 -8.53 18.13 6.97
CA GLY A 222 -7.69 19.28 6.71
C GLY A 222 -7.58 19.57 5.20
N PRO A 223 -6.83 20.62 4.85
CA PRO A 223 -6.54 20.97 3.48
C PRO A 223 -5.59 19.93 2.83
N SER A 224 -5.49 19.99 1.50
CA SER A 224 -4.33 19.43 0.82
C SER A 224 -3.11 20.27 1.17
N LEU A 225 -2.11 19.67 1.83
CA LEU A 225 -0.98 20.42 2.38
C LEU A 225 0.12 20.69 1.36
N ALA A 226 0.36 19.75 0.43
CA ALA A 226 1.47 19.87 -0.50
C ALA A 226 1.27 19.07 -1.77
N LYS A 227 1.88 19.60 -2.86
CA LYS A 227 2.26 18.82 -4.03
C LYS A 227 3.77 18.94 -4.15
N ILE A 228 4.49 17.84 -3.92
CA ILE A 228 5.95 17.81 -3.90
C ILE A 228 6.41 17.11 -5.16
N ASP A 229 7.32 17.77 -5.89
CA ASP A 229 7.97 17.20 -7.06
C ASP A 229 8.90 16.06 -6.64
N LEU A 230 8.69 14.88 -7.23
CA LEU A 230 9.49 13.69 -7.00
C LEU A 230 10.41 13.36 -8.19
N SER A 231 10.48 14.26 -9.18
CA SER A 231 11.35 14.06 -10.36
C SER A 231 12.83 14.07 -9.96
N GLY A 232 13.54 13.07 -10.42
CA GLY A 232 14.99 12.99 -10.40
C GLY A 232 15.59 12.12 -9.31
N ILE A 233 15.11 12.08 -8.08
CA ILE A 233 15.71 11.29 -7.00
C ILE A 233 14.62 10.64 -6.15
N PRO A 234 14.75 9.34 -5.80
CA PRO A 234 13.86 8.71 -4.83
C PRO A 234 13.91 9.48 -3.52
N MET A 235 12.76 9.99 -3.09
CA MET A 235 12.65 10.79 -1.88
C MET A 235 12.00 9.93 -0.80
N PRO A 236 12.74 9.52 0.24
CA PRO A 236 12.13 8.82 1.37
C PRO A 236 11.13 9.72 2.09
N ILE A 237 9.97 9.15 2.39
CA ILE A 237 8.92 9.82 3.16
C ILE A 237 8.79 9.05 4.47
N ASN A 238 8.91 9.74 5.60
CA ASN A 238 8.71 9.18 6.92
C ASN A 238 7.43 9.76 7.52
N VAL A 239 6.54 8.89 7.93
CA VAL A 239 5.32 9.23 8.66
C VAL A 239 5.43 8.63 10.06
N TYR A 240 5.25 9.42 11.11
CA TYR A 240 5.46 8.98 12.47
C TYR A 240 4.61 9.77 13.49
N SER A 241 4.57 9.28 14.73
CA SER A 241 3.99 9.97 15.88
C SER A 241 5.07 10.32 16.91
N ARG A 242 4.90 11.43 17.60
CA ARG A 242 5.78 11.84 18.72
C ARG A 242 5.22 11.49 20.09
N ASN A 243 3.96 11.05 20.17
CA ASN A 243 3.20 10.96 21.42
C ASN A 243 3.07 9.53 21.96
N ALA A 244 3.86 8.57 21.49
CA ALA A 244 3.79 7.19 21.93
C ALA A 244 5.11 6.73 22.56
N ASP A 245 5.04 5.88 23.57
CA ASP A 245 6.21 5.16 24.12
C ASP A 245 6.91 4.29 23.07
N LYS A 246 6.12 3.82 22.09
CA LYS A 246 6.58 3.16 20.88
C LYS A 246 6.14 4.01 19.70
N THR A 247 7.10 4.50 18.94
CA THR A 247 6.83 5.28 17.73
C THR A 247 6.71 4.34 16.54
N ILE A 248 5.59 4.42 15.83
CA ILE A 248 5.44 3.79 14.54
C ILE A 248 6.09 4.69 13.50
N ILE A 249 6.92 4.11 12.67
CA ILE A 249 7.53 4.79 11.55
C ILE A 249 7.09 4.09 10.27
N TYR A 250 6.48 4.84 9.38
CA TYR A 250 6.16 4.43 8.01
C TYR A 250 7.20 5.06 7.11
N LYS A 251 8.13 4.29 6.61
CA LYS A 251 9.09 4.75 5.62
C LYS A 251 8.67 4.28 4.25
N ILE A 252 8.30 5.22 3.39
CA ILE A 252 7.94 4.94 2.01
C ILE A 252 8.97 5.54 1.06
N THR A 253 9.36 4.79 0.05
CA THR A 253 10.21 5.28 -1.03
C THR A 253 9.50 4.98 -2.35
N TYR A 254 9.35 6.03 -3.15
CA TYR A 254 8.74 5.99 -4.46
C TYR A 254 9.82 6.18 -5.51
N LYS A 255 10.07 5.15 -6.32
CA LYS A 255 11.15 5.14 -7.30
C LYS A 255 10.61 4.88 -8.72
N PRO A 256 10.42 5.92 -9.53
CA PRO A 256 10.15 5.76 -10.95
C PRO A 256 11.31 5.03 -11.66
N ILE A 257 10.98 4.10 -12.55
CA ILE A 257 11.96 3.33 -13.33
C ILE A 257 11.87 3.67 -14.81
N ASP A 258 10.66 3.61 -15.39
CA ASP A 258 10.46 3.90 -16.81
C ASP A 258 9.04 4.44 -17.06
N GLY A 259 8.91 5.38 -17.99
CA GLY A 259 7.65 5.93 -18.45
C GLY A 259 6.88 6.80 -17.45
N ILE A 260 7.38 6.98 -16.24
CA ILE A 260 6.78 7.83 -15.21
C ILE A 260 7.25 9.27 -15.42
N LYS A 261 6.32 10.15 -15.74
CA LYS A 261 6.58 11.55 -16.05
C LYS A 261 5.95 12.47 -15.02
N GLU A 262 6.68 13.52 -14.65
CA GLU A 262 6.24 14.53 -13.68
C GLU A 262 5.66 13.95 -12.38
N PRO A 263 6.35 13.01 -11.71
CA PRO A 263 5.85 12.38 -10.51
C PRO A 263 5.76 13.40 -9.36
N LYS A 264 4.63 13.38 -8.65
CA LYS A 264 4.36 14.26 -7.51
C LYS A 264 3.74 13.48 -6.37
N ALA A 265 4.14 13.81 -5.14
CA ALA A 265 3.42 13.39 -3.94
C ALA A 265 2.44 14.48 -3.53
N GLN A 266 1.20 14.09 -3.26
CA GLN A 266 0.16 14.99 -2.73
C GLN A 266 -0.27 14.48 -1.35
N LEU A 267 -0.15 15.34 -0.34
CA LEU A 267 -0.57 15.04 1.03
C LEU A 267 -1.95 15.61 1.30
N VAL A 268 -2.87 14.76 1.72
CA VAL A 268 -4.25 15.12 2.09
C VAL A 268 -4.57 14.61 3.48
N ILE A 269 -5.04 15.49 4.35
CA ILE A 269 -5.57 15.14 5.67
C ILE A 269 -7.03 14.75 5.50
N ARG A 270 -7.34 13.47 5.68
CA ARG A 270 -8.72 12.99 5.59
C ARG A 270 -9.33 12.89 6.99
N GLY A 271 -10.55 13.32 7.08
CA GLY A 271 -11.39 13.20 8.27
C GLY A 271 -12.45 12.13 8.13
N SER A 272 -13.55 12.28 8.84
CA SER A 272 -14.65 11.32 8.86
C SER A 272 -14.18 9.94 9.32
N SER A 273 -14.64 8.87 8.72
CA SER A 273 -14.21 7.50 9.06
C SER A 273 -12.78 7.14 8.62
N ALA A 274 -12.16 7.96 7.78
CA ALA A 274 -10.82 7.69 7.27
C ALA A 274 -9.73 7.97 8.30
N ASN A 275 -9.75 9.14 8.95
CA ASN A 275 -8.79 9.59 9.98
C ASN A 275 -7.33 9.35 9.62
N ASP A 276 -6.96 9.49 8.35
CA ASP A 276 -5.63 9.23 7.85
C ASP A 276 -4.97 10.47 7.22
N ASN A 277 -3.65 10.44 7.17
CA ASN A 277 -2.86 11.26 6.29
C ASN A 277 -2.62 10.45 5.01
N LYS A 278 -3.30 10.81 3.94
CA LYS A 278 -3.20 10.09 2.67
C LYS A 278 -2.20 10.77 1.75
N ILE A 279 -1.19 10.01 1.37
CA ILE A 279 -0.21 10.44 0.39
C ILE A 279 -0.54 9.75 -0.94
N TYR A 280 -0.79 10.56 -1.96
CA TYR A 280 -1.03 10.12 -3.33
C TYR A 280 0.23 10.33 -4.15
N PHE A 281 0.67 9.30 -4.89
CA PHE A 281 1.75 9.40 -5.86
C PHE A 281 1.16 9.54 -7.25
N ASN A 282 1.07 10.78 -7.72
CA ASN A 282 0.50 11.13 -9.03
C ASN A 282 1.60 11.29 -10.07
N SER A 283 1.32 10.88 -11.30
CA SER A 283 2.23 11.07 -12.44
C SER A 283 1.46 11.13 -13.76
N ASN A 284 2.14 11.50 -14.83
CA ASN A 284 1.63 11.45 -16.21
C ASN A 284 0.30 12.17 -16.43
N GLN A 285 -0.02 13.15 -15.60
CA GLN A 285 -1.27 13.90 -15.69
C GLN A 285 -1.36 14.70 -17.00
N GLY A 286 -2.47 14.54 -17.74
CA GLY A 286 -2.71 15.24 -19.00
C GLY A 286 -1.90 14.72 -20.19
N MET A 287 -1.19 13.61 -20.03
CA MET A 287 -0.34 13.02 -21.07
C MET A 287 -1.02 11.81 -21.69
N THR A 288 -1.49 11.94 -22.93
CA THR A 288 -2.10 10.83 -23.66
C THR A 288 -1.10 9.69 -23.82
N VAL A 289 -1.52 8.48 -23.50
CA VAL A 289 -0.69 7.28 -23.63
C VAL A 289 -0.57 6.82 -25.07
N SER A 290 0.47 6.04 -25.36
CA SER A 290 0.64 5.33 -26.62
C SER A 290 0.57 3.83 -26.41
N GLU A 291 0.04 3.09 -27.37
CA GLU A 291 0.07 1.63 -27.37
C GLU A 291 1.51 1.12 -27.22
N GLY A 292 1.72 0.20 -26.29
CA GLY A 292 3.03 -0.33 -25.94
C GLY A 292 3.84 0.53 -24.97
N GLU A 293 3.36 1.73 -24.61
CA GLU A 293 3.97 2.55 -23.56
C GLU A 293 3.90 1.81 -22.21
N THR A 294 4.99 1.86 -21.45
CA THR A 294 5.07 1.27 -20.12
C THR A 294 5.21 2.33 -19.05
N TRP A 295 4.50 2.13 -17.92
CA TRP A 295 4.73 2.86 -16.70
C TRP A 295 5.24 1.89 -15.65
N HIS A 296 6.50 2.01 -15.29
CA HIS A 296 7.18 1.09 -14.39
C HIS A 296 7.76 1.84 -13.20
N MET A 297 7.50 1.32 -12.01
CA MET A 297 8.02 1.89 -10.77
C MET A 297 8.25 0.83 -9.72
N ASN A 298 9.07 1.20 -8.74
CA ASN A 298 9.27 0.46 -7.51
C ASN A 298 8.84 1.33 -6.33
N THR A 299 7.98 0.79 -5.47
CA THR A 299 7.52 1.45 -4.26
C THR A 299 7.83 0.56 -3.08
N THR A 300 8.49 1.09 -2.06
CA THR A 300 8.79 0.33 -0.85
C THR A 300 8.02 0.90 0.33
N TYR A 301 7.43 0.00 1.14
CA TYR A 301 6.85 0.31 2.43
C TYR A 301 7.59 -0.44 3.51
N ASN A 302 8.27 0.29 4.36
CA ASN A 302 8.80 -0.27 5.58
C ASN A 302 8.09 0.36 6.77
N ILE A 303 7.20 -0.39 7.39
CA ILE A 303 6.52 0.01 8.61
C ILE A 303 7.22 -0.73 9.74
N TYR A 304 7.72 0.00 10.71
CA TYR A 304 8.40 -0.59 11.84
C TYR A 304 8.13 0.19 13.14
N LEU A 305 8.33 -0.51 14.25
CA LEU A 305 8.14 0.02 15.58
C LEU A 305 9.52 0.43 16.11
N SER A 306 9.69 1.71 16.36
CA SER A 306 10.86 2.24 17.04
C SER A 306 10.56 2.38 18.52
N GLN A 307 11.36 1.76 19.38
CA GLN A 307 11.34 2.09 20.80
C GLN A 307 12.09 3.40 20.98
N ASN A 308 11.44 4.41 21.55
CA ASN A 308 12.15 5.58 22.01
C ASN A 308 13.15 5.11 23.07
N LYS A 309 14.42 5.12 22.73
CA LYS A 309 15.47 5.00 23.75
C LYS A 309 15.46 6.31 24.53
N ASN A 310 14.87 6.28 25.74
CA ASN A 310 15.09 7.31 26.73
C ASN A 310 16.58 7.35 27.13
#